data_a7fe9eb33d655e626fd9c0835ec6daa9
#
_entry.id   a7fe9eb33d655e626fd9c0835ec6daa9
#
_cell.length_a   1.000
_cell.length_b   1.000
_cell.length_c   1.000
_cell.angle_alpha   90.00
_cell.angle_beta   90.00
_cell.angle_gamma   90.00
#
_symmetry.space_group_name_H-M   'P 1'
#
loop_
_entity.id
_entity.type
_entity.pdbx_description
1 polymer ?
#
loop_
_entity_poly.entity_id
_entity_poly.type
_entity_poly.pdbx_seq_one_letter_code
_entity_poly.pdbx_strand_id
1 'polypeptide(L)'
;MALLLSRSPQRVYYQDGQILVAVRYPGQWNYLQDFVQPDNPDVLAISSQYPDYWALYDWVCSEIQYRADPHEFFQFPSETIARRLGDCEDSALLTCSLLRNFADAYVVLGNYRGYGHAWCQLDGQLLETTYTRARLVPDPQDYCPYIIFNDQEVIEFWPGALDEVFDLGRDEAAKLNLIAQALGD
;
A
#
# COMPACT_ATOMS: atom_id res chain seq x y z
N MET A 1 -16.08 -9.51 37.20
CA MET A 1 -14.96 -9.97 36.38
C MET A 1 -14.93 -9.05 35.15
N ALA A 2 -14.10 -8.00 35.19
CA ALA A 2 -13.99 -7.03 34.10
C ALA A 2 -13.19 -7.69 32.98
N LEU A 3 -13.79 -7.87 31.81
CA LEU A 3 -13.08 -8.19 30.58
C LEU A 3 -12.15 -7.02 30.28
N LEU A 4 -10.86 -7.20 30.54
CA LEU A 4 -9.81 -6.37 29.97
C LEU A 4 -9.88 -6.57 28.45
N LEU A 5 -10.60 -5.68 27.75
CA LEU A 5 -10.46 -5.51 26.32
C LEU A 5 -9.01 -5.08 26.12
N SER A 6 -8.17 -6.01 25.64
CA SER A 6 -6.82 -5.68 25.19
C SER A 6 -6.99 -4.68 24.02
N ARG A 7 -6.76 -3.41 24.28
CA ARG A 7 -6.63 -2.43 23.22
C ARG A 7 -5.50 -2.89 22.31
N SER A 8 -5.77 -3.01 21.01
CA SER A 8 -4.72 -3.16 20.02
C SER A 8 -3.65 -2.10 20.29
N PRO A 9 -2.36 -2.43 20.17
CA PRO A 9 -1.30 -1.44 20.39
C PRO A 9 -1.55 -0.26 19.43
N GLN A 10 -1.37 0.96 19.94
CA GLN A 10 -1.50 2.18 19.15
C GLN A 10 -0.48 2.11 18.00
N ARG A 11 -0.95 2.26 16.77
CA ARG A 11 -0.13 2.18 15.56
C ARG A 11 0.03 3.50 14.82
N VAL A 12 -0.78 4.49 15.17
CA VAL A 12 -0.81 5.80 14.53
C VAL A 12 -0.61 6.88 15.58
N TYR A 13 0.24 7.83 15.30
CA TYR A 13 0.46 9.01 16.14
C TYR A 13 0.51 10.26 15.26
N TYR A 14 -0.24 11.28 15.67
CA TYR A 14 -0.33 12.57 14.98
C TYR A 14 0.52 13.58 15.70
N GLN A 15 1.48 14.19 15.00
CA GLN A 15 2.36 15.20 15.55
C GLN A 15 2.59 16.32 14.52
N ASP A 16 2.26 17.56 14.88
CA ASP A 16 2.54 18.76 14.08
C ASP A 16 2.10 18.67 12.61
N GLY A 17 0.92 18.05 12.38
CA GLY A 17 0.37 17.84 11.04
C GLY A 17 0.99 16.69 10.25
N GLN A 18 1.88 15.92 10.89
CA GLN A 18 2.47 14.72 10.32
C GLN A 18 1.89 13.46 10.95
N ILE A 19 1.95 12.35 10.22
CA ILE A 19 1.48 11.04 10.68
C ILE A 19 2.68 10.10 10.83
N LEU A 20 2.86 9.60 12.06
CA LEU A 20 3.82 8.55 12.35
C LEU A 20 3.08 7.22 12.51
N VAL A 21 3.68 6.16 12.03
CA VAL A 21 3.14 4.80 12.09
C VAL A 21 4.14 3.84 12.71
N ALA A 22 3.63 2.91 13.53
CA ALA A 22 4.39 1.82 14.13
C ALA A 22 4.02 0.51 13.42
N VAL A 23 4.54 0.32 12.20
CA VAL A 23 4.23 -0.79 11.29
C VAL A 23 5.47 -1.60 10.92
N ARG A 24 6.52 -1.49 11.69
CA ARG A 24 7.76 -2.26 11.50
C ARG A 24 8.14 -2.99 12.79
N TYR A 25 9.19 -2.58 13.46
CA TYR A 25 9.67 -3.21 14.67
C TYR A 25 9.04 -2.59 15.93
N PRO A 26 8.84 -3.33 17.01
CA PRO A 26 8.30 -2.79 18.25
C PRO A 26 9.04 -1.54 18.72
N GLY A 27 8.27 -0.47 19.02
CA GLY A 27 8.83 0.82 19.46
C GLY A 27 9.44 1.69 18.38
N GLN A 28 9.47 1.24 17.14
CA GLN A 28 9.93 2.04 16.00
C GLN A 28 8.76 2.80 15.37
N TRP A 29 8.92 4.11 15.26
CA TRP A 29 7.99 5.00 14.59
C TRP A 29 8.65 5.58 13.34
N ASN A 30 7.92 5.58 12.25
CA ASN A 30 8.34 6.16 10.98
C ASN A 30 7.27 7.14 10.51
N TYR A 31 7.67 8.23 9.85
CA TYR A 31 6.70 9.04 9.11
C TYR A 31 6.11 8.21 7.98
N LEU A 32 4.80 8.31 7.76
CA LEU A 32 4.13 7.54 6.72
C LEU A 32 4.74 7.81 5.33
N GLN A 33 5.14 9.05 5.09
CA GLN A 33 5.76 9.49 3.84
C GLN A 33 7.14 8.85 3.58
N ASP A 34 7.87 8.43 4.64
CA ASP A 34 9.20 7.80 4.50
C ASP A 34 9.16 6.46 3.76
N PHE A 35 7.97 5.86 3.65
CA PHE A 35 7.79 4.60 2.92
C PHE A 35 7.70 4.79 1.41
N VAL A 36 7.53 6.02 0.91
CA VAL A 36 7.58 6.34 -0.53
C VAL A 36 8.93 6.98 -0.82
N GLN A 37 9.78 6.29 -1.57
CA GLN A 37 11.19 6.63 -1.74
C GLN A 37 11.57 6.74 -3.23
N PRO A 38 11.13 7.78 -3.96
CA PRO A 38 11.45 7.93 -5.38
C PRO A 38 12.94 8.06 -5.67
N ASP A 39 13.69 8.69 -4.75
CA ASP A 39 15.13 8.92 -4.91
C ASP A 39 16.01 7.74 -4.46
N ASN A 40 15.41 6.65 -4.00
CA ASN A 40 16.17 5.46 -3.60
C ASN A 40 16.92 4.89 -4.80
N PRO A 41 18.23 4.57 -4.70
CA PRO A 41 19.01 4.06 -5.85
C PRO A 41 18.44 2.82 -6.54
N ASP A 42 17.86 1.89 -5.77
CA ASP A 42 17.26 0.68 -6.34
C ASP A 42 15.97 1.00 -7.11
N VAL A 43 15.19 1.96 -6.61
CA VAL A 43 13.98 2.46 -7.28
C VAL A 43 14.36 3.18 -8.59
N LEU A 44 15.36 4.08 -8.55
CA LEU A 44 15.85 4.78 -9.72
C LEU A 44 16.40 3.81 -10.78
N ALA A 45 17.12 2.78 -10.35
CA ALA A 45 17.68 1.78 -11.26
C ALA A 45 16.58 1.03 -12.04
N ILE A 46 15.42 0.77 -11.42
CA ILE A 46 14.30 0.12 -12.10
C ILE A 46 13.51 1.13 -12.93
N SER A 47 13.13 2.28 -12.37
CA SER A 47 12.30 3.26 -13.08
C SER A 47 12.93 3.74 -14.38
N SER A 48 14.27 3.83 -14.43
CA SER A 48 15.02 4.22 -15.63
C SER A 48 15.01 3.18 -16.77
N GLN A 49 14.61 1.95 -16.51
CA GLN A 49 14.63 0.86 -17.51
C GLN A 49 13.33 0.76 -18.30
N TYR A 50 12.26 1.41 -17.85
CA TYR A 50 10.94 1.27 -18.44
C TYR A 50 10.43 2.60 -19.01
N PRO A 51 9.75 2.57 -20.17
CA PRO A 51 9.42 3.78 -20.92
C PRO A 51 8.22 4.55 -20.37
N ASP A 52 7.33 3.87 -19.61
CA ASP A 52 6.08 4.45 -19.14
C ASP A 52 5.58 3.80 -17.85
N TYR A 53 4.54 4.43 -17.24
CA TYR A 53 3.95 3.98 -15.99
C TYR A 53 3.33 2.59 -16.07
N TRP A 54 2.74 2.22 -17.22
CA TRP A 54 2.08 0.92 -17.38
C TRP A 54 3.09 -0.22 -17.38
N ALA A 55 4.24 -0.03 -18.03
CA ALA A 55 5.33 -0.98 -18.03
C ALA A 55 5.93 -1.16 -16.64
N LEU A 56 6.04 -0.09 -15.84
CA LEU A 56 6.46 -0.18 -14.43
C LEU A 56 5.42 -0.88 -13.56
N TYR A 57 4.14 -0.58 -13.75
CA TYR A 57 3.06 -1.26 -13.06
C TYR A 57 3.05 -2.76 -13.39
N ASP A 58 3.20 -3.12 -14.66
CA ASP A 58 3.29 -4.52 -15.10
C ASP A 58 4.51 -5.22 -14.50
N TRP A 59 5.65 -4.53 -14.43
CA TRP A 59 6.85 -5.06 -13.78
C TRP A 59 6.59 -5.39 -12.31
N VAL A 60 5.96 -4.51 -11.55
CA VAL A 60 5.63 -4.81 -10.14
C VAL A 60 4.71 -6.03 -10.05
N CYS A 61 3.63 -6.05 -10.83
CA CYS A 61 2.67 -7.16 -10.84
C CYS A 61 3.32 -8.51 -11.20
N SER A 62 4.28 -8.52 -12.12
CA SER A 62 4.91 -9.76 -12.59
C SER A 62 6.10 -10.22 -11.74
N GLU A 63 6.84 -9.27 -11.14
CA GLU A 63 8.10 -9.56 -10.46
C GLU A 63 7.97 -9.64 -8.93
N ILE A 64 6.94 -9.02 -8.34
CA ILE A 64 6.70 -9.07 -6.90
C ILE A 64 5.63 -10.12 -6.62
N GLN A 65 6.06 -11.24 -6.05
CA GLN A 65 5.14 -12.30 -5.65
C GLN A 65 4.39 -11.88 -4.39
N TYR A 66 3.06 -12.02 -4.40
CA TYR A 66 2.25 -11.75 -3.22
C TYR A 66 2.58 -12.72 -2.08
N ARG A 67 2.84 -12.14 -0.91
CA ARG A 67 3.04 -12.90 0.32
C ARG A 67 2.53 -12.09 1.51
N ALA A 68 1.44 -12.56 2.11
CA ALA A 68 0.91 -11.96 3.32
C ALA A 68 1.91 -12.05 4.48
N ASP A 69 2.05 -10.97 5.21
CA ASP A 69 2.79 -10.92 6.47
C ASP A 69 1.95 -11.50 7.62
N PRO A 70 2.58 -12.20 8.58
CA PRO A 70 1.88 -12.68 9.77
C PRO A 70 1.41 -11.54 10.69
N HIS A 71 2.06 -10.39 10.58
CA HIS A 71 1.75 -9.14 11.28
C HIS A 71 1.93 -7.98 10.30
N GLU A 72 1.30 -6.83 10.56
CA GLU A 72 1.49 -5.62 9.78
C GLU A 72 2.97 -5.23 9.75
N PHE A 73 3.60 -5.25 8.59
CA PHE A 73 4.98 -4.88 8.42
C PHE A 73 5.20 -4.23 7.05
N PHE A 74 5.30 -2.92 7.02
CA PHE A 74 5.61 -2.19 5.79
C PHE A 74 7.09 -2.30 5.43
N GLN A 75 7.37 -2.87 4.27
CA GLN A 75 8.72 -2.89 3.72
C GLN A 75 9.05 -1.54 3.08
N PHE A 76 10.32 -1.14 3.14
CA PHE A 76 10.79 -0.09 2.24
C PHE A 76 10.91 -0.61 0.80
N PRO A 77 10.78 0.25 -0.22
CA PRO A 77 10.85 -0.16 -1.63
C PRO A 77 12.07 -1.01 -1.98
N SER A 78 13.25 -0.67 -1.45
CA SER A 78 14.48 -1.46 -1.66
C SER A 78 14.40 -2.88 -1.08
N GLU A 79 13.70 -3.06 0.03
CA GLU A 79 13.49 -4.38 0.64
C GLU A 79 12.57 -5.24 -0.24
N THR A 80 11.47 -4.65 -0.75
CA THR A 80 10.54 -5.34 -1.66
C THR A 80 11.24 -5.73 -2.97
N ILE A 81 12.07 -4.83 -3.53
CA ILE A 81 12.89 -5.11 -4.72
C ILE A 81 13.85 -6.27 -4.45
N ALA A 82 14.56 -6.26 -3.33
CA ALA A 82 15.55 -7.28 -2.99
C ALA A 82 14.91 -8.65 -2.71
N ARG A 83 13.77 -8.66 -2.05
CA ARG A 83 13.06 -9.90 -1.68
C ARG A 83 12.23 -10.49 -2.81
N ARG A 84 11.74 -9.66 -3.73
CA ARG A 84 10.74 -10.03 -4.74
C ARG A 84 9.45 -10.59 -4.13
N LEU A 85 9.15 -10.21 -2.91
CA LEU A 85 8.02 -10.66 -2.10
C LEU A 85 7.45 -9.46 -1.35
N GLY A 86 6.13 -9.36 -1.26
CA GLY A 86 5.43 -8.36 -0.46
C GLY A 86 3.92 -8.60 -0.49
N ASP A 87 3.21 -7.92 0.39
CA ASP A 87 1.76 -7.89 0.36
C ASP A 87 1.22 -6.65 -0.36
N CYS A 88 -0.04 -6.27 -0.11
CA CYS A 88 -0.66 -5.18 -0.87
C CYS A 88 0.01 -3.82 -0.62
N GLU A 89 0.35 -3.51 0.64
CA GLU A 89 1.00 -2.25 0.98
C GLU A 89 2.43 -2.17 0.43
N ASP A 90 3.20 -3.24 0.50
CA ASP A 90 4.57 -3.29 -0.01
C ASP A 90 4.61 -3.05 -1.52
N SER A 91 3.71 -3.71 -2.25
CA SER A 91 3.60 -3.56 -3.70
C SER A 91 3.09 -2.17 -4.09
N ALA A 92 2.15 -1.60 -3.33
CA ALA A 92 1.64 -0.26 -3.56
C ALA A 92 2.71 0.82 -3.28
N LEU A 93 3.47 0.68 -2.17
CA LEU A 93 4.58 1.56 -1.80
C LEU A 93 5.67 1.56 -2.88
N LEU A 94 6.04 0.37 -3.35
CA LEU A 94 7.03 0.24 -4.42
C LEU A 94 6.52 0.86 -5.73
N THR A 95 5.28 0.57 -6.14
CA THR A 95 4.70 1.12 -7.37
C THR A 95 4.66 2.65 -7.30
N CYS A 96 4.16 3.22 -6.21
CA CYS A 96 4.14 4.66 -6.01
C CYS A 96 5.56 5.24 -6.10
N SER A 97 6.54 4.67 -5.41
CA SER A 97 7.92 5.13 -5.44
C SER A 97 8.52 5.14 -6.84
N LEU A 98 8.26 4.13 -7.64
CA LEU A 98 8.69 4.06 -9.04
C LEU A 98 8.06 5.15 -9.89
N LEU A 99 6.73 5.35 -9.75
CA LEU A 99 5.96 6.31 -10.55
C LEU A 99 6.23 7.76 -10.17
N ARG A 100 6.55 8.05 -8.90
CA ARG A 100 6.87 9.41 -8.42
C ARG A 100 8.06 10.05 -9.14
N ASN A 101 8.87 9.28 -9.84
CA ASN A 101 9.97 9.82 -10.65
C ASN A 101 9.50 10.62 -11.88
N PHE A 102 8.23 10.50 -12.30
CA PHE A 102 7.73 11.20 -13.49
C PHE A 102 6.22 11.51 -13.45
N ALA A 103 5.54 11.18 -12.37
CA ALA A 103 4.11 11.41 -12.26
C ALA A 103 3.68 11.63 -10.81
N ASP A 104 2.50 12.22 -10.63
CA ASP A 104 1.90 12.46 -9.31
C ASP A 104 1.11 11.22 -8.87
N ALA A 105 1.86 10.20 -8.42
CA ALA A 105 1.29 8.96 -7.90
C ALA A 105 1.11 9.01 -6.38
N TYR A 106 0.16 8.21 -5.90
CA TYR A 106 -0.19 8.07 -4.48
C TYR A 106 -0.32 6.61 -4.10
N VAL A 107 0.07 6.28 -2.89
CA VAL A 107 -0.38 5.08 -2.18
C VAL A 107 -1.74 5.39 -1.59
N VAL A 108 -2.66 4.46 -1.71
CA VAL A 108 -3.98 4.52 -1.08
C VAL A 108 -4.10 3.37 -0.10
N LEU A 109 -4.47 3.69 1.13
CA LEU A 109 -4.92 2.70 2.10
C LEU A 109 -6.43 2.89 2.29
N GLY A 110 -7.17 1.80 2.27
CA GLY A 110 -8.62 1.89 2.34
C GLY A 110 -9.30 0.54 2.52
N ASN A 111 -10.56 0.50 2.13
CA ASN A 111 -11.44 -0.63 2.27
C ASN A 111 -11.76 -1.24 0.91
N TYR A 112 -11.50 -2.53 0.75
CA TYR A 112 -12.00 -3.33 -0.36
C TYR A 112 -12.97 -4.38 0.19
N ARG A 113 -14.27 -4.19 0.00
CA ARG A 113 -15.35 -5.10 0.43
C ARG A 113 -15.26 -5.56 1.89
N GLY A 114 -14.88 -4.66 2.80
CA GLY A 114 -14.75 -4.92 4.23
C GLY A 114 -13.35 -5.31 4.71
N TYR A 115 -12.40 -5.46 3.80
CA TYR A 115 -11.00 -5.77 4.12
C TYR A 115 -10.11 -4.55 3.99
N GLY A 116 -9.16 -4.42 4.90
CA GLY A 116 -8.07 -3.46 4.76
C GLY A 116 -7.24 -3.79 3.52
N HIS A 117 -7.00 -2.80 2.67
CA HIS A 117 -6.30 -2.99 1.40
C HIS A 117 -5.48 -1.76 1.02
N ALA A 118 -4.44 -2.00 0.23
CA ALA A 118 -3.59 -0.97 -0.32
C ALA A 118 -3.47 -1.12 -1.84
N TRP A 119 -3.43 0.01 -2.54
CA TRP A 119 -3.22 0.09 -3.98
C TRP A 119 -2.48 1.37 -4.34
N CYS A 120 -2.03 1.50 -5.57
CA CYS A 120 -1.48 2.73 -6.08
C CYS A 120 -2.52 3.47 -6.94
N GLN A 121 -2.48 4.79 -6.94
CA GLN A 121 -3.35 5.63 -7.75
C GLN A 121 -2.51 6.63 -8.55
N LEU A 122 -2.85 6.79 -9.83
CA LEU A 122 -2.25 7.75 -10.74
C LEU A 122 -3.34 8.45 -11.55
N ASP A 123 -3.42 9.78 -11.47
CA ASP A 123 -4.41 10.60 -12.20
C ASP A 123 -5.86 10.09 -12.07
N GLY A 124 -6.22 9.61 -10.88
CA GLY A 124 -7.53 9.03 -10.60
C GLY A 124 -7.70 7.57 -11.05
N GLN A 125 -6.73 7.01 -11.76
CA GLN A 125 -6.73 5.61 -12.14
C GLN A 125 -6.21 4.74 -11.00
N LEU A 126 -6.98 3.72 -10.64
CA LEU A 126 -6.61 2.70 -9.67
C LEU A 126 -5.68 1.68 -10.32
N LEU A 127 -4.53 1.43 -9.70
CA LEU A 127 -3.56 0.41 -10.08
C LEU A 127 -3.52 -0.66 -8.98
N GLU A 128 -4.14 -1.81 -9.23
CA GLU A 128 -4.19 -2.94 -8.29
C GLU A 128 -2.89 -3.73 -8.37
N THR A 129 -2.05 -3.57 -7.36
CA THR A 129 -0.68 -4.08 -7.35
C THR A 129 -0.55 -5.53 -6.89
N THR A 130 -1.64 -6.16 -6.47
CA THR A 130 -1.67 -7.58 -6.12
C THR A 130 -1.95 -8.50 -7.31
N TYR A 131 -2.24 -7.92 -8.48
CA TYR A 131 -2.36 -8.68 -9.73
C TYR A 131 -1.00 -9.29 -10.15
N THR A 132 -1.06 -10.32 -10.98
CA THR A 132 0.13 -10.98 -11.53
C THR A 132 0.60 -10.37 -12.87
N ARG A 133 -0.14 -9.39 -13.38
CA ARG A 133 0.19 -8.56 -14.54
C ARG A 133 -0.66 -7.29 -14.53
N ALA A 134 -0.22 -6.24 -15.18
CA ALA A 134 -0.98 -5.02 -15.32
C ALA A 134 -2.30 -5.26 -16.06
N ARG A 135 -3.38 -4.74 -15.48
CA ARG A 135 -4.70 -4.72 -16.11
C ARG A 135 -5.58 -3.64 -15.46
N LEU A 136 -6.60 -3.23 -16.16
CA LEU A 136 -7.62 -2.34 -15.61
C LEU A 136 -8.43 -3.07 -14.54
N VAL A 137 -8.76 -2.36 -13.47
CA VAL A 137 -9.59 -2.88 -12.39
C VAL A 137 -11.06 -2.89 -12.85
N PRO A 138 -11.75 -4.05 -12.82
CA PRO A 138 -13.12 -4.14 -13.31
C PRO A 138 -14.16 -3.58 -12.34
N ASP A 139 -13.83 -3.51 -11.05
CA ASP A 139 -14.74 -3.14 -9.96
C ASP A 139 -14.21 -1.96 -9.09
N PRO A 140 -13.77 -0.83 -9.72
CA PRO A 140 -13.14 0.26 -8.97
C PRO A 140 -14.06 0.89 -7.91
N GLN A 141 -15.38 0.74 -8.04
CA GLN A 141 -16.38 1.21 -7.07
C GLN A 141 -16.34 0.46 -5.73
N ASP A 142 -15.69 -0.71 -5.69
CA ASP A 142 -15.57 -1.51 -4.47
C ASP A 142 -14.33 -1.14 -3.64
N TYR A 143 -13.50 -0.23 -4.16
CA TYR A 143 -12.33 0.33 -3.51
C TYR A 143 -12.66 1.68 -2.89
N CYS A 144 -12.74 1.73 -1.57
CA CYS A 144 -13.05 2.95 -0.82
C CYS A 144 -11.79 3.51 -0.17
N PRO A 145 -11.24 4.63 -0.65
CA PRO A 145 -10.05 5.24 -0.07
C PRO A 145 -10.34 5.85 1.30
N TYR A 146 -9.46 5.64 2.27
CA TYR A 146 -9.48 6.24 3.60
C TYR A 146 -8.38 7.28 3.75
N ILE A 147 -7.20 7.00 3.20
CA ILE A 147 -6.05 7.89 3.21
C ILE A 147 -5.27 7.72 1.90
N ILE A 148 -4.77 8.82 1.37
CA ILE A 148 -3.81 8.83 0.27
C ILE A 148 -2.54 9.55 0.70
N PHE A 149 -1.39 9.08 0.25
CA PHE A 149 -0.11 9.71 0.56
C PHE A 149 0.95 9.40 -0.49
N ASN A 150 1.97 10.24 -0.50
CA ASN A 150 3.23 10.02 -1.22
C ASN A 150 4.39 10.57 -0.40
N ASP A 151 5.55 10.76 -1.01
CA ASP A 151 6.76 11.30 -0.37
C ASP A 151 6.60 12.78 0.09
N GLN A 152 5.59 13.50 -0.38
CA GLN A 152 5.42 14.94 -0.14
C GLN A 152 4.22 15.27 0.73
N GLU A 153 3.12 14.52 0.62
CA GLU A 153 1.88 14.85 1.31
C GLU A 153 1.11 13.62 1.79
N VAL A 154 0.28 13.85 2.79
CA VAL A 154 -0.65 12.86 3.35
C VAL A 154 -2.03 13.50 3.47
N ILE A 155 -3.06 12.85 2.96
CA ILE A 155 -4.44 13.31 3.02
C ILE A 155 -5.31 12.20 3.59
N GLU A 156 -5.82 12.38 4.81
CA GLU A 156 -6.91 11.58 5.34
C GLU A 156 -8.25 12.14 4.87
N PHE A 157 -9.16 11.28 4.41
CA PHE A 157 -10.49 11.73 3.97
C PHE A 157 -11.41 12.13 5.13
N TRP A 158 -11.11 11.64 6.34
CA TRP A 158 -11.69 12.11 7.59
C TRP A 158 -10.70 11.87 8.74
N PRO A 159 -10.80 12.62 9.85
CA PRO A 159 -9.89 12.42 10.98
C PRO A 159 -9.97 11.01 11.57
N GLY A 160 -8.81 10.35 11.70
CA GLY A 160 -8.72 8.97 12.21
C GLY A 160 -8.96 7.89 11.17
N ALA A 161 -9.07 8.23 9.89
CA ALA A 161 -9.29 7.25 8.81
C ALA A 161 -8.19 6.18 8.75
N LEU A 162 -6.95 6.52 9.03
CA LEU A 162 -5.85 5.56 9.05
C LEU A 162 -5.98 4.53 10.17
N ASP A 163 -6.40 4.95 11.37
CA ASP A 163 -6.69 4.01 12.46
C ASP A 163 -7.80 3.01 12.07
N GLU A 164 -8.83 3.52 11.39
CA GLU A 164 -9.94 2.67 10.92
C GLU A 164 -9.49 1.63 9.88
N VAL A 165 -8.54 1.97 8.99
CA VAL A 165 -7.98 0.99 8.03
C VAL A 165 -7.35 -0.19 8.77
N PHE A 166 -6.59 0.08 9.83
CA PHE A 166 -5.93 -0.97 10.60
C PHE A 166 -6.91 -1.85 11.40
N ASP A 167 -8.15 -1.42 11.58
CA ASP A 167 -9.21 -2.18 12.25
C ASP A 167 -10.09 -2.98 11.28
N LEU A 168 -9.90 -2.81 9.96
CA LEU A 168 -10.63 -3.58 8.93
C LEU A 168 -10.26 -5.07 8.93
N GLY A 169 -11.08 -5.88 8.27
CA GLY A 169 -10.85 -7.32 8.12
C GLY A 169 -9.49 -7.63 7.49
N ARG A 170 -8.84 -8.70 7.98
CA ARG A 170 -7.47 -9.11 7.60
C ARG A 170 -7.38 -10.54 7.10
N ASP A 171 -8.47 -11.10 6.63
CA ASP A 171 -8.43 -12.40 5.95
C ASP A 171 -7.89 -12.20 4.52
N GLU A 172 -6.57 -12.27 4.40
CA GLU A 172 -5.87 -12.05 3.14
C GLU A 172 -6.30 -13.05 2.04
N ALA A 173 -6.54 -14.31 2.42
CA ALA A 173 -6.98 -15.32 1.46
C ALA A 173 -8.39 -15.00 0.94
N ALA A 174 -9.32 -14.62 1.81
CA ALA A 174 -10.66 -14.20 1.43
C ALA A 174 -10.64 -12.94 0.54
N LYS A 175 -9.82 -11.94 0.90
CA LYS A 175 -9.66 -10.72 0.11
C LYS A 175 -9.13 -11.02 -1.30
N LEU A 176 -8.05 -11.79 -1.43
CA LEU A 176 -7.47 -12.17 -2.72
C LEU A 176 -8.45 -12.97 -3.59
N ASN A 177 -9.24 -13.86 -2.98
CA ASN A 177 -10.29 -14.58 -3.70
C ASN A 177 -11.34 -13.63 -4.28
N LEU A 178 -11.76 -12.60 -3.55
CA LEU A 178 -12.70 -11.60 -4.07
C LEU A 178 -12.09 -10.80 -5.23
N ILE A 179 -10.81 -10.41 -5.12
CA ILE A 179 -10.09 -9.70 -6.19
C ILE A 179 -10.00 -10.58 -7.44
N ALA A 180 -9.66 -11.86 -7.31
CA ALA A 180 -9.61 -12.81 -8.42
C ALA A 180 -10.98 -13.03 -9.05
N GLN A 181 -12.03 -13.21 -8.26
CA GLN A 181 -13.41 -13.36 -8.76
C GLN A 181 -13.88 -12.14 -9.57
N ALA A 182 -13.48 -10.93 -9.18
CA ALA A 182 -13.81 -9.72 -9.93
C ALA A 182 -13.19 -9.72 -11.33
N LEU A 183 -12.05 -10.40 -11.51
CA LEU A 183 -11.40 -10.58 -12.81
C LEU A 183 -12.10 -11.63 -13.70
N GLY A 184 -13.03 -12.41 -13.16
CA GLY A 184 -13.69 -13.50 -13.88
C GLY A 184 -12.83 -14.77 -13.99
N ASP A 185 -11.83 -14.90 -13.13
CA ASP A 185 -10.94 -16.08 -13.04
C ASP A 185 -11.50 -17.15 -12.08
#